data_1ecc8fc14617fd9378b9d2f4f03948ae
#
_entry.id   1ecc8fc14617fd9378b9d2f4f03948ae
#
_cell.length_a   1.000
_cell.length_b   1.000
_cell.length_c   1.000
_cell.angle_alpha   90.00
_cell.angle_beta   90.00
_cell.angle_gamma   90.00
#
_symmetry.space_group_name_H-M   'P 1'
#
loop_
_entity.id
_entity.type
_entity.pdbx_description
1 polymer ?
#
loop_
_entity_poly.entity_id
_entity_poly.type
_entity_poly.pdbx_seq_one_letter_code
_entity_poly.pdbx_strand_id
1 'polypeptide(L)'
;MIDVLKRCPDITVVAGSRIALAGHVIKRRFLRRFLGRCFASVATGFIGVPFNDTQCGLKLFRSLEAIHSVFSRPFHSRWIFDVELFARLIAEQGRDRAVRQMYEMPLEKWSEVAGSKLKTGDFIKAIGELFCIYNYYIRSNRHRRPFIHEPNHSHSKRAA
;
A
#
# COMPACT_ATOMS: atom_id res chain seq x y z
N MET A 1 -12.74 -7.22 -6.51
CA MET A 1 -11.74 -7.25 -5.41
C MET A 1 -11.81 -8.53 -4.60
N ILE A 2 -12.96 -8.90 -4.05
CA ILE A 2 -13.12 -10.17 -3.28
C ILE A 2 -12.72 -11.38 -4.13
N ASP A 3 -13.11 -11.40 -5.40
CA ASP A 3 -12.77 -12.50 -6.31
C ASP A 3 -11.27 -12.65 -6.55
N VAL A 4 -10.52 -11.53 -6.56
CA VAL A 4 -9.05 -11.57 -6.63
C VAL A 4 -8.49 -12.27 -5.41
N LEU A 5 -8.94 -11.91 -4.20
CA LEU A 5 -8.48 -12.58 -2.98
C LEU A 5 -8.87 -14.06 -2.93
N LYS A 6 -10.04 -14.44 -3.49
CA LYS A 6 -10.47 -15.84 -3.53
C LYS A 6 -9.65 -16.67 -4.50
N ARG A 7 -9.35 -16.13 -5.69
CA ARG A 7 -8.64 -16.85 -6.77
C ARG A 7 -7.13 -16.85 -6.61
N CYS A 8 -6.57 -15.82 -5.95
CA CYS A 8 -5.14 -15.64 -5.78
C CYS A 8 -4.78 -15.70 -4.28
N PRO A 9 -4.52 -16.88 -3.72
CA PRO A 9 -4.24 -17.05 -2.29
C PRO A 9 -2.99 -16.29 -1.83
N ASP A 10 -2.03 -16.05 -2.73
CA ASP A 10 -0.81 -15.31 -2.44
C ASP A 10 -1.03 -13.79 -2.30
N ILE A 11 -2.15 -13.27 -2.82
CA ILE A 11 -2.49 -11.86 -2.70
C ILE A 11 -3.11 -11.60 -1.32
N THR A 12 -2.53 -10.67 -0.59
CA THR A 12 -2.99 -10.28 0.75
C THR A 12 -3.61 -8.89 0.78
N VAL A 13 -3.24 -8.04 -0.17
CA VAL A 13 -3.75 -6.66 -0.29
C VAL A 13 -4.24 -6.41 -1.71
N VAL A 14 -5.50 -5.99 -1.85
CA VAL A 14 -6.05 -5.48 -3.11
C VAL A 14 -6.38 -4.01 -2.91
N ALA A 15 -5.68 -3.13 -3.63
CA ALA A 15 -5.91 -1.69 -3.63
C ALA A 15 -6.67 -1.28 -4.89
N GLY A 16 -7.74 -0.49 -4.73
CA GLY A 16 -8.44 0.11 -5.86
C GLY A 16 -7.57 1.19 -6.52
N SER A 17 -7.73 1.37 -7.83
CA SER A 17 -7.04 2.41 -8.59
C SER A 17 -8.02 3.21 -9.45
N ARG A 18 -7.90 4.53 -9.39
CA ARG A 18 -8.74 5.47 -10.14
C ARG A 18 -8.08 5.86 -11.48
N ILE A 19 -7.45 4.88 -12.13
CA ILE A 19 -6.88 5.06 -13.46
C ILE A 19 -8.01 5.07 -14.48
N ALA A 20 -7.98 6.05 -15.39
CA ALA A 20 -8.92 6.09 -16.50
C ALA A 20 -8.43 5.12 -17.59
N LEU A 21 -9.05 3.95 -17.65
CA LEU A 21 -8.89 2.97 -18.73
C LEU A 21 -10.05 3.06 -19.71
N ALA A 22 -9.88 2.51 -20.92
CA ALA A 22 -10.96 2.41 -21.91
C ALA A 22 -12.17 1.66 -21.29
N GLY A 23 -13.36 2.23 -21.42
CA GLY A 23 -14.59 1.68 -20.83
C GLY A 23 -14.82 2.01 -19.36
N HIS A 24 -13.86 2.65 -18.67
CA HIS A 24 -14.01 3.04 -17.27
C HIS A 24 -14.50 4.49 -17.13
N VAL A 25 -15.41 4.73 -16.20
CA VAL A 25 -16.00 6.07 -15.97
C VAL A 25 -15.38 6.67 -14.70
N ILE A 26 -14.27 7.39 -14.85
CA ILE A 26 -13.55 8.04 -13.75
C ILE A 26 -13.74 9.56 -13.83
N LYS A 27 -14.67 10.10 -13.02
CA LYS A 27 -14.94 11.55 -12.95
C LYS A 27 -14.06 12.21 -11.88
N ARG A 28 -12.99 12.85 -12.31
CA ARG A 28 -12.06 13.62 -11.43
C ARG A 28 -11.71 14.96 -12.07
N ARG A 29 -11.49 15.99 -11.26
CA ARG A 29 -10.95 17.27 -11.71
C ARG A 29 -9.52 17.09 -12.24
N PHE A 30 -9.20 17.71 -13.37
CA PHE A 30 -7.91 17.57 -14.06
C PHE A 30 -6.71 17.82 -13.13
N LEU A 31 -6.74 18.93 -12.38
CA LEU A 31 -5.67 19.30 -11.44
C LEU A 31 -5.43 18.22 -10.37
N ARG A 32 -6.51 17.65 -9.81
CA ARG A 32 -6.39 16.57 -8.82
C ARG A 32 -5.86 15.27 -9.41
N ARG A 33 -6.20 14.99 -10.65
CA ARG A 33 -5.64 13.84 -11.38
C ARG A 33 -4.15 14.00 -11.55
N PHE A 34 -3.70 15.19 -11.96
CA PHE A 34 -2.29 15.51 -12.16
C PHE A 34 -1.50 15.44 -10.84
N LEU A 35 -1.94 16.17 -9.81
CA LEU A 35 -1.29 16.16 -8.49
C LEU A 35 -1.27 14.76 -7.86
N GLY A 36 -2.35 14.00 -8.00
CA GLY A 36 -2.41 12.61 -7.52
C GLY A 36 -1.40 11.70 -8.21
N ARG A 37 -1.18 11.86 -9.51
CA ARG A 37 -0.16 11.11 -10.25
C ARG A 37 1.25 11.49 -9.84
N CYS A 38 1.53 12.80 -9.74
CA CYS A 38 2.82 13.28 -9.25
C CYS A 38 3.12 12.70 -7.86
N PHE A 39 2.15 12.75 -6.94
CA PHE A 39 2.30 12.20 -5.61
C PHE A 39 2.52 10.68 -5.63
N ALA A 40 1.73 9.93 -6.41
CA ALA A 40 1.87 8.48 -6.54
C ALA A 40 3.26 8.13 -7.09
N SER A 41 3.76 8.85 -8.10
CA SER A 41 5.11 8.63 -8.67
C SER A 41 6.20 8.86 -7.61
N VAL A 42 6.09 9.94 -6.85
CA VAL A 42 7.03 10.23 -5.75
C VAL A 42 6.94 9.15 -4.67
N ALA A 43 5.74 8.80 -4.22
CA ALA A 43 5.53 7.75 -3.22
C ALA A 43 6.07 6.39 -3.69
N THR A 44 5.81 6.02 -4.95
CA THR A 44 6.36 4.81 -5.56
C THR A 44 7.89 4.81 -5.58
N GLY A 45 8.51 5.94 -5.96
CA GLY A 45 9.96 6.09 -5.95
C GLY A 45 10.57 5.94 -4.56
N PHE A 46 9.94 6.51 -3.53
CA PHE A 46 10.41 6.44 -2.15
C PHE A 46 10.18 5.07 -1.51
N ILE A 47 9.00 4.50 -1.66
CA ILE A 47 8.62 3.27 -0.94
C ILE A 47 8.90 2.03 -1.80
N GLY A 48 8.92 2.19 -3.13
CA GLY A 48 9.16 1.09 -4.06
C GLY A 48 7.96 0.19 -4.29
N VAL A 49 6.72 0.70 -4.08
CA VAL A 49 5.48 -0.01 -4.41
C VAL A 49 5.04 0.43 -5.81
N PRO A 50 4.87 -0.47 -6.78
CA PRO A 50 4.55 -0.14 -8.17
C PRO A 50 3.05 0.17 -8.35
N PHE A 51 2.50 1.08 -7.56
CA PHE A 51 1.10 1.49 -7.65
C PHE A 51 0.96 2.84 -8.34
N ASN A 52 0.00 2.94 -9.23
CA ASN A 52 -0.34 4.18 -9.92
C ASN A 52 -1.28 5.08 -9.08
N ASP A 53 -2.00 4.50 -8.11
CA ASP A 53 -2.90 5.23 -7.21
C ASP A 53 -2.80 4.71 -5.79
N THR A 54 -1.75 5.10 -5.08
CA THR A 54 -1.51 4.69 -3.68
C THR A 54 -2.58 5.21 -2.72
N GLN A 55 -3.27 6.29 -3.07
CA GLN A 55 -4.23 6.99 -2.22
C GLN A 55 -5.71 6.72 -2.55
N CYS A 56 -6.01 5.66 -3.26
CA CYS A 56 -7.40 5.22 -3.37
C CYS A 56 -7.85 4.61 -2.03
N GLY A 57 -8.86 5.21 -1.41
CA GLY A 57 -9.37 4.76 -0.09
C GLY A 57 -10.01 3.37 -0.11
N LEU A 58 -10.26 2.80 -1.29
CA LEU A 58 -10.81 1.44 -1.40
C LEU A 58 -9.68 0.43 -1.36
N LYS A 59 -9.54 -0.26 -0.23
CA LYS A 59 -8.56 -1.34 -0.01
C LYS A 59 -9.23 -2.52 0.67
N LEU A 60 -8.82 -3.70 0.26
CA LEU A 60 -9.28 -4.96 0.84
C LEU A 60 -8.07 -5.78 1.28
N PHE A 61 -8.14 -6.32 2.48
CA PHE A 61 -7.06 -7.06 3.10
C PHE A 61 -7.52 -8.48 3.41
N ARG A 62 -6.63 -9.45 3.22
CA ARG A 62 -6.79 -10.78 3.79
C ARG A 62 -6.44 -10.70 5.28
N SER A 63 -7.29 -11.25 6.14
CA SER A 63 -7.02 -11.30 7.57
C SER A 63 -5.86 -12.26 7.86
N LEU A 64 -4.68 -11.72 8.08
CA LEU A 64 -3.45 -12.43 8.41
C LEU A 64 -2.74 -11.69 9.53
N GLU A 65 -1.88 -12.38 10.28
CA GLU A 65 -1.12 -11.81 11.39
C GLU A 65 -0.29 -10.58 10.95
N ALA A 66 0.36 -10.64 9.79
CA ALA A 66 1.11 -9.52 9.24
C ALA A 66 0.25 -8.28 8.99
N ILE A 67 -1.01 -8.45 8.60
CA ILE A 67 -1.95 -7.33 8.43
C ILE A 67 -2.38 -6.78 9.79
N HIS A 68 -2.65 -7.65 10.76
CA HIS A 68 -2.99 -7.22 12.13
C HIS A 68 -1.83 -6.44 12.75
N SER A 69 -0.59 -6.87 12.57
CA SER A 69 0.61 -6.16 13.02
C SER A 69 0.71 -4.75 12.44
N VAL A 70 0.45 -4.58 11.14
CA VAL A 70 0.47 -3.27 10.48
C VAL A 70 -0.53 -2.29 11.10
N PHE A 71 -1.69 -2.78 11.52
CA PHE A 71 -2.75 -1.96 12.14
C PHE A 71 -2.64 -1.89 13.68
N SER A 72 -1.73 -2.60 14.31
CA SER A 72 -1.60 -2.66 15.78
C SER A 72 -1.13 -1.35 16.43
N ARG A 73 -0.52 -0.47 15.65
CA ARG A 73 0.02 0.81 16.11
C ARG A 73 -0.61 1.99 15.37
N PRO A 74 -0.84 3.14 16.03
CA PRO A 74 -1.32 4.35 15.37
C PRO A 74 -0.45 4.73 14.17
N PHE A 75 -1.07 5.27 13.13
CA PHE A 75 -0.35 5.82 11.99
C PHE A 75 0.22 7.19 12.35
N HIS A 76 1.43 7.48 11.91
CA HIS A 76 2.08 8.78 12.08
C HIS A 76 1.44 9.83 11.18
N SER A 77 1.04 9.41 9.97
CA SER A 77 0.40 10.28 9.02
C SER A 77 -1.12 10.09 9.01
N ARG A 78 -1.84 11.20 9.13
CA ARG A 78 -3.29 11.22 8.96
C ARG A 78 -3.70 11.29 7.48
N TRP A 79 -2.87 11.94 6.67
CA TRP A 79 -3.18 12.24 5.26
C TRP A 79 -2.73 11.17 4.29
N ILE A 80 -1.55 10.63 4.51
CA ILE A 80 -0.92 9.62 3.66
C ILE A 80 -0.75 8.29 4.40
N PHE A 81 -1.67 7.98 5.33
CA PHE A 81 -1.65 6.71 6.07
C PHE A 81 -1.65 5.49 5.13
N ASP A 82 -2.23 5.61 3.95
CA ASP A 82 -2.20 4.58 2.90
C ASP A 82 -0.77 4.25 2.46
N VAL A 83 0.06 5.27 2.33
CA VAL A 83 1.48 5.14 1.97
C VAL A 83 2.26 4.54 3.13
N GLU A 84 1.98 4.99 4.35
CA GLU A 84 2.57 4.43 5.56
C GLU A 84 2.21 2.95 5.76
N LEU A 85 0.99 2.56 5.44
CA LEU A 85 0.54 1.18 5.47
C LEU A 85 1.41 0.28 4.57
N PHE A 86 1.65 0.70 3.34
CA PHE A 86 2.53 -0.06 2.43
C PHE A 86 3.98 -0.07 2.93
N ALA A 87 4.47 1.04 3.48
CA ALA A 87 5.80 1.12 4.06
C ALA A 87 5.97 0.16 5.25
N ARG A 88 4.95 0.03 6.10
CA ARG A 88 4.92 -0.94 7.22
C ARG A 88 4.97 -2.38 6.70
N LEU A 89 4.15 -2.73 5.70
CA LEU A 89 4.17 -4.07 5.10
C LEU A 89 5.55 -4.42 4.52
N ILE A 90 6.18 -3.47 3.83
CA ILE A 90 7.54 -3.64 3.31
C ILE A 90 8.55 -3.81 4.44
N ALA A 91 8.42 -3.03 5.50
CA ALA A 91 9.31 -3.09 6.65
C ALA A 91 9.24 -4.45 7.38
N GLU A 92 8.06 -5.05 7.46
CA GLU A 92 7.84 -6.33 8.14
C GLU A 92 8.24 -7.55 7.29
N GLN A 93 7.91 -7.53 6.00
CA GLN A 93 8.01 -8.72 5.15
C GLN A 93 9.17 -8.67 4.15
N GLY A 94 9.81 -7.50 4.01
CA GLY A 94 10.71 -7.19 2.92
C GLY A 94 9.98 -6.79 1.64
N ARG A 95 10.63 -5.95 0.83
CA ARG A 95 10.02 -5.33 -0.35
C ARG A 95 9.47 -6.33 -1.36
N ASP A 96 10.29 -7.30 -1.73
CA ASP A 96 9.96 -8.24 -2.82
C ASP A 96 8.75 -9.11 -2.46
N ARG A 97 8.66 -9.54 -1.21
CA ARG A 97 7.52 -10.31 -0.73
C ARG A 97 6.27 -9.43 -0.65
N ALA A 98 6.38 -8.26 -0.04
CA ALA A 98 5.26 -7.34 0.10
C ALA A 98 4.67 -6.96 -1.26
N VAL A 99 5.52 -6.61 -2.25
CA VAL A 99 5.07 -6.24 -3.60
C VAL A 99 4.35 -7.41 -4.31
N ARG A 100 4.86 -8.63 -4.20
CA ARG A 100 4.20 -9.80 -4.80
C ARG A 100 2.83 -10.10 -4.18
N GLN A 101 2.60 -9.70 -2.95
CA GLN A 101 1.34 -9.92 -2.24
C GLN A 101 0.32 -8.80 -2.41
N MET A 102 0.67 -7.75 -3.17
CA MET A 102 -0.19 -6.60 -3.43
C MET A 102 -0.70 -6.61 -4.86
N TYR A 103 -1.97 -6.26 -5.04
CA TYR A 103 -2.60 -6.16 -6.35
C TYR A 103 -3.32 -4.81 -6.50
N GLU A 104 -3.02 -4.07 -7.56
CA GLU A 104 -3.72 -2.84 -7.91
C GLU A 104 -4.85 -3.14 -8.89
N MET A 105 -6.09 -2.88 -8.48
CA MET A 105 -7.27 -3.16 -9.26
C MET A 105 -7.89 -1.86 -9.79
N PRO A 106 -7.94 -1.64 -11.11
CA PRO A 106 -8.64 -0.51 -11.69
C PRO A 106 -10.14 -0.54 -11.36
N LEU A 107 -10.68 0.60 -10.92
CA LEU A 107 -12.11 0.74 -10.63
C LEU A 107 -12.89 1.04 -11.92
N GLU A 108 -13.98 0.35 -12.15
CA GLU A 108 -14.85 0.56 -13.31
C GLU A 108 -15.53 1.94 -13.27
N LYS A 109 -15.99 2.34 -12.09
CA LYS A 109 -16.69 3.61 -11.87
C LYS A 109 -16.16 4.31 -10.63
N TRP A 110 -15.88 5.58 -10.75
CA TRP A 110 -15.53 6.45 -9.63
C TRP A 110 -16.04 7.86 -9.90
N SER A 111 -16.72 8.43 -8.92
CA SER A 111 -17.12 9.84 -8.96
C SER A 111 -16.59 10.57 -7.72
N GLU A 112 -16.06 11.76 -7.95
CA GLU A 112 -15.60 12.63 -6.87
C GLU A 112 -16.79 13.30 -6.19
N VAL A 113 -16.91 13.15 -4.88
CA VAL A 113 -17.94 13.86 -4.10
C VAL A 113 -17.50 15.31 -3.92
N ALA A 114 -18.40 16.25 -4.17
CA ALA A 114 -18.16 17.67 -3.96
C ALA A 114 -17.87 17.95 -2.46
N GLY A 115 -16.88 18.81 -2.18
CA GLY A 115 -16.55 19.21 -0.79
C GLY A 115 -15.17 18.78 -0.29
N SER A 116 -14.39 18.03 -1.04
CA SER A 116 -13.02 17.73 -0.66
C SER A 116 -12.13 18.98 -0.71
N LYS A 117 -11.65 19.41 0.46
CA LYS A 117 -10.91 20.68 0.69
C LYS A 117 -9.39 20.47 0.61
N LEU A 118 -8.87 19.85 -0.44
CA LEU A 118 -7.42 19.76 -0.66
C LEU A 118 -6.87 21.16 -0.98
N LYS A 119 -6.11 21.71 -0.07
CA LYS A 119 -5.35 22.95 -0.25
C LYS A 119 -3.95 22.61 -0.76
N THR A 120 -3.33 23.50 -1.50
CA THR A 120 -1.95 23.33 -2.01
C THR A 120 -0.94 23.10 -0.86
N GLY A 121 -1.16 23.73 0.30
CA GLY A 121 -0.34 23.53 1.50
C GLY A 121 -0.39 22.10 2.06
N ASP A 122 -1.48 21.36 1.85
CA ASP A 122 -1.60 19.99 2.31
C ASP A 122 -0.71 19.04 1.48
N PHE A 123 -0.48 19.38 0.21
CA PHE A 123 0.43 18.64 -0.65
C PHE A 123 1.90 18.75 -0.20
N ILE A 124 2.32 19.95 0.21
CA ILE A 124 3.69 20.17 0.72
C ILE A 124 3.90 19.41 2.03
N LYS A 125 2.90 19.43 2.92
CA LYS A 125 2.93 18.64 4.16
C LYS A 125 3.02 17.15 3.86
N ALA A 126 2.23 16.64 2.90
CA ALA A 126 2.24 15.24 2.51
C ALA A 126 3.62 14.77 1.99
N ILE A 127 4.36 15.64 1.27
CA ILE A 127 5.73 15.35 0.84
C ILE A 127 6.67 15.25 2.05
N GLY A 128 6.56 16.17 3.02
CA GLY A 128 7.32 16.10 4.27
C GLY A 128 7.03 14.83 5.07
N GLU A 129 5.76 14.47 5.21
CA GLU A 129 5.34 13.22 5.87
C GLU A 129 5.87 11.98 5.12
N LEU A 130 5.86 12.00 3.78
CA LEU A 130 6.42 10.94 2.96
C LEU A 130 7.91 10.72 3.23
N PHE A 131 8.66 11.80 3.37
CA PHE A 131 10.09 11.73 3.71
C PHE A 131 10.31 11.14 5.12
N CYS A 132 9.48 11.51 6.09
CA CYS A 132 9.51 10.92 7.44
C CYS A 132 9.21 9.41 7.40
N ILE A 133 8.18 8.99 6.68
CA ILE A 133 7.81 7.58 6.49
C ILE A 133 8.96 6.80 5.86
N TYR A 134 9.56 7.36 4.79
CA TYR A 134 10.70 6.74 4.12
C TYR A 134 11.87 6.52 5.08
N ASN A 135 12.29 7.56 5.80
CA ASN A 135 13.41 7.46 6.73
C ASN A 135 13.13 6.46 7.84
N TYR A 136 11.92 6.47 8.38
CA TYR A 136 11.55 5.62 9.51
C TYR A 136 11.39 4.14 9.12
N TYR A 137 10.67 3.84 8.05
CA TYR A 137 10.33 2.45 7.69
C TYR A 137 11.26 1.84 6.65
N ILE A 138 11.73 2.60 5.69
CA ILE A 138 12.47 2.06 4.54
C ILE A 138 13.98 2.17 4.76
N ARG A 139 14.47 3.36 5.09
CA ARG A 139 15.91 3.58 5.28
C ARG A 139 16.44 2.85 6.52
N SER A 140 15.75 2.93 7.65
CA SER A 140 16.13 2.23 8.88
C SER A 140 16.14 0.71 8.73
N ASN A 141 15.25 0.14 7.91
CA ASN A 141 15.14 -1.30 7.70
C ASN A 141 16.06 -1.86 6.61
N ARG A 142 16.73 -1.03 5.83
CA ARG A 142 17.77 -1.52 4.88
C ARG A 142 18.91 -2.28 5.57
N HIS A 143 19.13 -2.06 6.84
CA HIS A 143 20.15 -2.74 7.66
C HIS A 143 19.60 -3.87 8.52
N ARG A 144 18.29 -4.06 8.61
CA ARG A 144 17.67 -5.20 9.30
C ARG A 144 17.38 -6.29 8.26
N ARG A 145 18.09 -7.42 8.37
CA ARG A 145 17.77 -8.64 7.61
C ARG A 145 16.32 -9.02 7.91
N PRO A 146 15.53 -9.48 6.90
CA PRO A 146 14.19 -9.98 7.15
C PRO A 146 14.29 -11.11 8.18
N PHE A 147 13.43 -11.08 9.18
CA PHE A 147 13.23 -12.19 10.12
C PHE A 147 12.71 -13.36 9.29
N ILE A 148 13.60 -14.25 8.89
CA ILE A 148 13.24 -15.52 8.27
C ILE A 148 12.70 -16.36 9.41
N HIS A 149 11.38 -16.44 9.54
CA HIS A 149 10.76 -17.47 10.34
C HIS A 149 10.93 -18.78 9.56
N GLU A 150 11.98 -19.53 9.88
CA GLU A 150 12.12 -20.90 9.41
C GLU A 150 10.93 -21.70 9.96
N PRO A 151 10.15 -22.38 9.12
CA PRO A 151 9.18 -23.34 9.63
C PRO A 151 9.97 -24.44 10.35
N ASN A 152 9.66 -24.58 11.64
CA ASN A 152 10.23 -25.59 12.51
C ASN A 152 9.88 -26.98 11.98
N HIS A 153 10.77 -27.58 11.18
CA HIS A 153 10.75 -28.99 10.86
C HIS A 153 11.24 -29.77 12.07
N SER A 154 10.45 -29.82 13.13
CA SER A 154 10.67 -30.78 14.19
C SER A 154 10.30 -32.17 13.68
N HIS A 155 11.36 -32.89 13.29
CA HIS A 155 11.53 -34.31 13.41
C HIS A 155 10.32 -35.14 13.86
N SER A 156 9.76 -35.89 12.90
CA SER A 156 9.20 -37.19 13.20
C SER A 156 10.25 -38.27 12.80
N LYS A 157 11.21 -38.54 13.71
CA LYS A 157 11.95 -39.80 13.77
C LYS A 157 11.52 -40.48 15.05
N ARG A 158 10.72 -41.53 14.90
CA ARG A 158 10.51 -42.74 15.72
C ARG A 158 9.24 -43.40 15.14
N ALA A 159 9.21 -44.67 14.78
CA ALA A 159 9.85 -45.84 15.32
C ALA A 159 9.99 -46.95 14.24
N ALA A 160 10.98 -47.71 14.44
CA ALA A 160 11.26 -49.04 13.92
C ALA A 160 10.08 -49.98 14.00
#